data_b5d77dbcada6b40b8374608937b43a45
#
_entry.id   b5d77dbcada6b40b8374608937b43a45
#
_cell.length_a   1.000
_cell.length_b   1.000
_cell.length_c   1.000
_cell.angle_alpha   90.00
_cell.angle_beta   90.00
_cell.angle_gamma   90.00
#
_symmetry.space_group_name_H-M   'P 1'
#
loop_
_entity.id
_entity.type
_entity.pdbx_description
1 polymer ?
#
loop_
_entity_poly.entity_id
_entity_poly.type
_entity_poly.pdbx_seq_one_letter_code
_entity_poly.pdbx_strand_id
1 'polypeptide(L)'
;KTSLIPEWEDKVKAIIKESMNQKVTSFAGVPSWMLSLLQQVIEKTGKDNILEIWQDAEVYFHGGVSFEPYRNLYNKLFPSKDFKYFEIFNASEGFFAIQDQNSSTELLLMLDYGIFYEFIPVNGSESEIVSLADVKLNKNYEMVITTNSGLWRYKIGDTIKFTCLNPYRVKVTGRTKHFINVFGEELVVENAEMALSKTTELTKSEISNYTVGPIFMGDKTKGSHEWIIEFSKEPDDMNKFTEILDLSLQSLNSDYEAKSCLLYTSDAADDRIC
;
A
#
# COMPACT_ATOMS: atom_id res chain seq x y z
N LYS A 1 -7.86 27.18 -1.04
CA LYS A 1 -8.64 27.43 -2.29
C LYS A 1 -8.25 26.43 -3.37
N THR A 2 -6.98 26.13 -3.56
CA THR A 2 -6.45 25.20 -4.57
C THR A 2 -6.99 23.78 -4.40
N SER A 3 -7.18 23.31 -3.17
CA SER A 3 -7.75 22.00 -2.87
C SER A 3 -9.18 21.79 -3.37
N LEU A 4 -9.92 22.88 -3.60
CA LEU A 4 -11.32 22.87 -4.06
C LEU A 4 -11.46 22.89 -5.60
N ILE A 5 -10.36 22.89 -6.34
CA ILE A 5 -10.40 22.80 -7.80
C ILE A 5 -10.85 21.37 -8.17
N PRO A 6 -11.95 21.19 -8.93
CA PRO A 6 -12.47 19.87 -9.24
C PRO A 6 -11.58 19.12 -10.24
N GLU A 7 -11.09 19.80 -11.26
CA GLU A 7 -10.28 19.21 -12.32
C GLU A 7 -8.84 18.95 -11.84
N TRP A 8 -8.40 17.71 -11.97
CA TRP A 8 -7.08 17.28 -11.46
C TRP A 8 -5.92 18.06 -12.10
N GLU A 9 -5.90 18.19 -13.41
CA GLU A 9 -4.84 18.91 -14.12
C GLU A 9 -4.72 20.38 -13.71
N ASP A 10 -5.83 21.06 -13.52
CA ASP A 10 -5.86 22.47 -13.11
C ASP A 10 -5.46 22.61 -11.64
N LYS A 11 -5.84 21.65 -10.81
CA LYS A 11 -5.39 21.55 -9.41
C LYS A 11 -3.88 21.41 -9.33
N VAL A 12 -3.29 20.51 -10.11
CA VAL A 12 -1.83 20.30 -10.16
C VAL A 12 -1.12 21.56 -10.64
N LYS A 13 -1.58 22.20 -11.71
CA LYS A 13 -1.01 23.47 -12.18
C LYS A 13 -1.05 24.56 -11.10
N ALA A 14 -2.15 24.66 -10.37
CA ALA A 14 -2.30 25.62 -9.28
C ALA A 14 -1.38 25.31 -8.09
N ILE A 15 -1.28 24.03 -7.68
CA ILE A 15 -0.37 23.59 -6.62
C ILE A 15 1.08 23.94 -6.99
N ILE A 16 1.52 23.57 -8.18
CA ILE A 16 2.87 23.88 -8.66
C ILE A 16 3.12 25.39 -8.63
N LYS A 17 2.21 26.19 -9.21
CA LYS A 17 2.34 27.64 -9.24
C LYS A 17 2.45 28.27 -7.84
N GLU A 18 1.65 27.78 -6.89
CA GLU A 18 1.63 28.31 -5.53
C GLU A 18 2.86 27.87 -4.72
N SER A 19 3.35 26.64 -4.91
CA SER A 19 4.43 26.05 -4.11
C SER A 19 5.84 26.40 -4.58
N MET A 20 6.04 26.75 -5.87
CA MET A 20 7.36 27.03 -6.43
C MET A 20 8.16 28.11 -5.69
N ASN A 21 7.48 29.08 -5.10
CA ASN A 21 8.12 30.18 -4.37
C ASN A 21 7.98 30.03 -2.85
N GLN A 22 7.58 28.85 -2.38
CA GLN A 22 7.43 28.58 -0.96
C GLN A 22 8.61 27.78 -0.43
N LYS A 23 8.90 27.95 0.85
CA LYS A 23 9.81 27.10 1.58
C LYS A 23 9.08 25.80 1.95
N VAL A 24 9.13 24.81 1.05
CA VAL A 24 8.54 23.50 1.29
C VAL A 24 9.52 22.65 2.11
N THR A 25 9.09 22.19 3.27
CA THR A 25 9.90 21.37 4.18
C THR A 25 9.39 19.95 4.32
N SER A 26 8.10 19.74 4.04
CA SER A 26 7.46 18.43 4.18
C SER A 26 6.39 18.19 3.13
N PHE A 27 6.15 16.91 2.86
CA PHE A 27 5.08 16.45 2.00
C PHE A 27 4.19 15.48 2.78
N ALA A 28 2.91 15.44 2.44
CA ALA A 28 1.98 14.44 2.98
C ALA A 28 0.99 14.00 1.90
N GLY A 29 0.74 12.71 1.78
CA GLY A 29 -0.23 12.19 0.82
C GLY A 29 -0.04 10.72 0.47
N VAL A 30 -0.93 10.24 -0.41
CA VAL A 30 -0.87 8.88 -0.95
C VAL A 30 0.30 8.78 -1.94
N PRO A 31 1.15 7.74 -1.86
CA PRO A 31 2.35 7.60 -2.68
C PRO A 31 2.13 7.74 -4.19
N SER A 32 1.17 7.05 -4.77
CA SER A 32 0.89 7.11 -6.21
C SER A 32 0.51 8.52 -6.68
N TRP A 33 -0.34 9.21 -5.94
CA TRP A 33 -0.80 10.56 -6.30
C TRP A 33 0.28 11.61 -6.11
N MET A 34 1.04 11.51 -5.02
CA MET A 34 2.16 12.41 -4.78
C MET A 34 3.25 12.21 -5.83
N LEU A 35 3.54 10.95 -6.22
CA LEU A 35 4.49 10.65 -7.29
C LEU A 35 4.13 11.36 -8.60
N SER A 36 2.86 11.23 -9.03
CA SER A 36 2.35 11.92 -10.24
C SER A 36 2.51 13.43 -10.16
N LEU A 37 2.24 14.03 -8.99
CA LEU A 37 2.44 15.47 -8.78
C LEU A 37 3.93 15.85 -8.89
N LEU A 38 4.82 15.11 -8.22
CA LEU A 38 6.24 15.41 -8.19
C LEU A 38 6.91 15.23 -9.56
N GLN A 39 6.49 14.23 -10.34
CA GLN A 39 6.94 14.03 -11.72
C GLN A 39 6.55 15.21 -12.61
N GLN A 40 5.33 15.73 -12.49
CA GLN A 40 4.91 16.92 -13.22
C GLN A 40 5.68 18.18 -12.79
N VAL A 41 6.07 18.28 -11.52
CA VAL A 41 6.95 19.36 -11.04
C VAL A 41 8.33 19.28 -11.71
N ILE A 42 8.93 18.10 -11.77
CA ILE A 42 10.20 17.84 -12.45
C ILE A 42 10.10 18.22 -13.93
N GLU A 43 9.10 17.70 -14.63
CA GLU A 43 8.89 17.98 -16.06
C GLU A 43 8.77 19.48 -16.33
N LYS A 44 7.97 20.17 -15.51
CA LYS A 44 7.72 21.61 -15.68
C LYS A 44 8.92 22.49 -15.36
N THR A 45 9.77 22.07 -14.46
CA THR A 45 10.94 22.84 -14.02
C THR A 45 12.21 22.49 -14.78
N GLY A 46 12.25 21.32 -15.44
CA GLY A 46 13.44 20.80 -16.10
C GLY A 46 14.57 20.47 -15.13
N LYS A 47 14.25 20.21 -13.85
CA LYS A 47 15.20 19.82 -12.83
C LYS A 47 15.35 18.30 -12.78
N ASP A 48 16.48 17.81 -12.25
CA ASP A 48 16.76 16.39 -12.17
C ASP A 48 16.10 15.74 -10.94
N ASN A 49 15.88 16.51 -9.88
CA ASN A 49 15.29 16.01 -8.65
C ASN A 49 14.56 17.11 -7.85
N ILE A 50 13.77 16.71 -6.87
CA ILE A 50 12.92 17.63 -6.09
C ILE A 50 13.73 18.52 -5.15
N LEU A 51 14.88 18.06 -4.65
CA LEU A 51 15.74 18.86 -3.75
C LEU A 51 16.41 20.03 -4.44
N GLU A 52 16.50 20.04 -5.78
CA GLU A 52 16.94 21.21 -6.53
C GLU A 52 15.87 22.33 -6.60
N ILE A 53 14.61 21.96 -6.34
CA ILE A 53 13.47 22.87 -6.35
C ILE A 53 13.17 23.33 -4.93
N TRP A 54 13.05 22.39 -4.01
CA TRP A 54 12.75 22.61 -2.60
C TRP A 54 13.89 22.07 -1.72
N GLN A 55 14.94 22.89 -1.58
CA GLN A 55 16.19 22.52 -0.89
C GLN A 55 16.01 22.26 0.60
N ASP A 56 14.94 22.80 1.21
CA ASP A 56 14.61 22.61 2.63
C ASP A 56 13.67 21.41 2.86
N ALA A 57 13.39 20.60 1.84
CA ALA A 57 12.55 19.42 1.99
C ALA A 57 13.25 18.34 2.81
N GLU A 58 12.61 17.89 3.88
CA GLU A 58 13.20 17.00 4.90
C GLU A 58 12.45 15.68 5.04
N VAL A 59 11.12 15.68 4.80
CA VAL A 59 10.27 14.55 5.15
C VAL A 59 9.06 14.40 4.24
N TYR A 60 8.70 13.14 4.00
CA TYR A 60 7.44 12.75 3.38
C TYR A 60 6.66 11.84 4.31
N PHE A 61 5.46 12.27 4.69
CA PHE A 61 4.47 11.45 5.41
C PHE A 61 3.55 10.78 4.39
N HIS A 62 3.51 9.47 4.38
CA HIS A 62 2.74 8.71 3.40
C HIS A 62 1.81 7.70 4.08
N GLY A 63 0.74 7.33 3.38
CA GLY A 63 -0.23 6.34 3.87
C GLY A 63 -1.27 6.05 2.81
N GLY A 64 -2.21 5.18 3.15
CA GLY A 64 -3.32 4.79 2.28
C GLY A 64 -3.01 3.63 1.32
N VAL A 65 -1.76 3.51 0.86
CA VAL A 65 -1.25 2.36 0.11
C VAL A 65 0.19 2.06 0.56
N SER A 66 0.67 0.84 0.27
CA SER A 66 2.06 0.50 0.58
C SER A 66 3.03 1.41 -0.15
N PHE A 67 4.10 1.79 0.52
CA PHE A 67 5.16 2.63 -0.03
C PHE A 67 6.25 1.82 -0.75
N GLU A 68 6.41 0.55 -0.41
CA GLU A 68 7.53 -0.26 -0.88
C GLU A 68 7.65 -0.33 -2.42
N PRO A 69 6.57 -0.50 -3.21
CA PRO A 69 6.68 -0.49 -4.67
C PRO A 69 7.20 0.83 -5.25
N TYR A 70 6.98 1.93 -4.54
CA TYR A 70 7.35 3.29 -4.99
C TYR A 70 8.70 3.77 -4.45
N ARG A 71 9.27 3.10 -3.46
CA ARG A 71 10.47 3.54 -2.72
C ARG A 71 11.65 3.92 -3.62
N ASN A 72 11.93 3.13 -4.63
CA ASN A 72 13.05 3.40 -5.54
C ASN A 72 12.84 4.68 -6.36
N LEU A 73 11.61 4.94 -6.80
CA LEU A 73 11.26 6.17 -7.53
C LEU A 73 11.41 7.39 -6.62
N TYR A 74 10.90 7.30 -5.38
CA TYR A 74 11.06 8.37 -4.40
C TYR A 74 12.51 8.64 -4.03
N ASN A 75 13.36 7.62 -3.92
CA ASN A 75 14.79 7.79 -3.67
C ASN A 75 15.52 8.51 -4.83
N LYS A 76 15.01 8.37 -6.06
CA LYS A 76 15.52 9.16 -7.20
C LYS A 76 15.06 10.62 -7.15
N LEU A 77 13.79 10.84 -6.74
CA LEU A 77 13.25 12.19 -6.60
C LEU A 77 13.88 12.96 -5.43
N PHE A 78 14.24 12.27 -4.37
CA PHE A 78 14.88 12.81 -3.17
C PHE A 78 16.21 12.12 -2.90
N PRO A 79 17.28 12.43 -3.69
CA PRO A 79 18.57 11.74 -3.61
C PRO A 79 19.40 12.17 -2.40
N SER A 80 18.80 12.15 -1.20
CA SER A 80 19.47 12.50 0.06
C SER A 80 19.22 11.42 1.11
N LYS A 81 20.29 11.02 1.80
CA LYS A 81 20.22 10.09 2.94
C LYS A 81 19.53 10.71 4.17
N ASP A 82 19.46 12.02 4.21
CA ASP A 82 18.83 12.76 5.32
C ASP A 82 17.34 12.96 5.11
N PHE A 83 16.85 12.79 3.89
CA PHE A 83 15.41 12.84 3.61
C PHE A 83 14.71 11.64 4.24
N LYS A 84 13.61 11.88 4.96
CA LYS A 84 12.90 10.87 5.76
C LYS A 84 11.56 10.50 5.13
N TYR A 85 11.22 9.23 5.26
CA TYR A 85 9.90 8.71 4.91
C TYR A 85 9.24 8.14 6.16
N PHE A 86 8.06 8.65 6.49
CA PHE A 86 7.28 8.17 7.63
C PHE A 86 5.89 7.74 7.18
N GLU A 87 5.56 6.49 7.49
CA GLU A 87 4.23 5.98 7.26
C GLU A 87 3.26 6.46 8.34
N ILE A 88 2.06 6.84 7.91
CA ILE A 88 0.93 7.18 8.78
C ILE A 88 -0.26 6.29 8.42
N PHE A 89 -0.98 5.85 9.44
CA PHE A 89 -2.22 5.14 9.30
C PHE A 89 -3.36 5.99 9.81
N ASN A 90 -4.04 6.62 8.87
CA ASN A 90 -5.18 7.51 9.13
C ASN A 90 -6.27 7.28 8.08
N ALA A 91 -7.49 7.62 8.46
CA ALA A 91 -8.67 7.63 7.60
C ALA A 91 -9.57 8.81 7.97
N SER A 92 -10.70 8.97 7.29
CA SER A 92 -11.71 9.99 7.65
C SER A 92 -12.22 9.82 9.08
N GLU A 93 -12.20 8.60 9.59
CA GLU A 93 -12.67 8.20 10.91
C GLU A 93 -11.70 8.51 12.04
N GLY A 94 -10.41 8.69 11.75
CA GLY A 94 -9.42 9.01 12.77
C GLY A 94 -7.98 8.85 12.35
N PHE A 95 -7.08 9.19 13.27
CA PHE A 95 -5.65 8.96 13.15
C PHE A 95 -5.26 7.81 14.09
N PHE A 96 -4.80 6.70 13.53
CA PHE A 96 -4.67 5.44 14.27
C PHE A 96 -3.25 5.10 14.66
N ALA A 97 -2.29 5.28 13.75
CA ALA A 97 -0.91 4.92 14.03
C ALA A 97 0.08 5.76 13.21
N ILE A 98 1.33 5.82 13.66
CA ILE A 98 2.41 6.53 13.01
C ILE A 98 3.72 5.76 13.12
N GLN A 99 4.51 5.76 12.07
CA GLN A 99 5.90 5.35 12.13
C GLN A 99 6.69 6.39 12.95
N ASP A 100 7.23 5.99 14.08
CA ASP A 100 7.99 6.85 15.01
C ASP A 100 9.50 6.55 15.00
N GLN A 101 9.92 5.55 14.20
CA GLN A 101 11.31 5.10 14.10
C GLN A 101 11.76 5.04 12.63
N ASN A 102 12.84 5.73 12.30
CA ASN A 102 13.35 5.83 10.93
C ASN A 102 13.71 4.50 10.25
N SER A 103 14.07 3.49 11.02
CA SER A 103 14.54 2.19 10.52
C SER A 103 13.49 1.07 10.65
N SER A 104 12.29 1.40 11.09
CA SER A 104 11.19 0.43 11.29
C SER A 104 10.09 0.67 10.27
N THR A 105 9.45 -0.40 9.82
CA THR A 105 8.20 -0.37 9.06
C THR A 105 6.98 -0.59 9.95
N GLU A 106 7.17 -0.50 11.27
CA GLU A 106 6.12 -0.67 12.26
C GLU A 106 5.56 0.66 12.68
N LEU A 107 4.25 0.71 12.89
CA LEU A 107 3.53 1.90 13.30
C LEU A 107 3.20 1.83 14.79
N LEU A 108 3.52 2.87 15.53
CA LEU A 108 3.09 3.03 16.92
C LEU A 108 1.58 3.32 16.94
N LEU A 109 0.82 2.45 17.61
CA LEU A 109 -0.63 2.64 17.78
C LEU A 109 -0.92 3.80 18.73
N MET A 110 -1.75 4.75 18.30
CA MET A 110 -2.09 5.96 19.06
C MET A 110 -3.25 5.65 20.01
N LEU A 111 -2.96 5.58 21.31
CA LEU A 111 -3.93 5.20 22.34
C LEU A 111 -4.61 6.37 23.05
N ASP A 112 -4.08 7.57 22.89
CA ASP A 112 -4.48 8.79 23.59
C ASP A 112 -5.26 9.79 22.72
N TYR A 113 -5.66 9.37 21.52
CA TYR A 113 -6.38 10.23 20.56
C TYR A 113 -7.91 10.12 20.65
N GLY A 114 -8.43 9.63 21.79
CA GLY A 114 -9.87 9.52 22.02
C GLY A 114 -10.56 8.41 21.22
N ILE A 115 -9.79 7.39 20.84
CA ILE A 115 -10.27 6.21 20.11
C ILE A 115 -10.14 5.00 21.03
N PHE A 116 -11.25 4.29 21.23
CA PHE A 116 -11.27 2.99 21.87
C PHE A 116 -11.23 1.91 20.80
N TYR A 117 -10.30 0.97 20.92
CA TYR A 117 -10.02 -0.07 19.94
C TYR A 117 -10.51 -1.43 20.41
N GLU A 118 -11.17 -2.15 19.52
CA GLU A 118 -11.50 -3.56 19.61
C GLU A 118 -11.02 -4.27 18.34
N PHE A 119 -10.81 -5.58 18.40
CA PHE A 119 -10.17 -6.32 17.31
C PHE A 119 -10.90 -7.63 17.06
N ILE A 120 -11.34 -7.86 15.80
CA ILE A 120 -11.92 -9.12 15.36
C ILE A 120 -10.83 -9.90 14.65
N PRO A 121 -10.48 -11.13 15.06
CA PRO A 121 -9.55 -11.96 14.31
C PRO A 121 -10.02 -12.10 12.85
N VAL A 122 -9.11 -11.90 11.88
CA VAL A 122 -9.42 -12.20 10.48
C VAL A 122 -9.84 -13.67 10.38
N ASN A 123 -10.88 -13.95 9.62
CA ASN A 123 -11.57 -15.25 9.55
C ASN A 123 -12.28 -15.68 10.85
N GLY A 124 -12.36 -14.80 11.86
CA GLY A 124 -13.18 -14.99 13.06
C GLY A 124 -14.57 -14.38 12.91
N SER A 125 -15.40 -14.64 13.90
CA SER A 125 -16.75 -14.06 14.00
C SER A 125 -16.75 -12.82 14.90
N GLU A 126 -17.81 -12.02 14.84
CA GLU A 126 -17.99 -10.86 15.75
C GLU A 126 -18.05 -11.26 17.23
N SER A 127 -18.40 -12.51 17.53
CA SER A 127 -18.39 -13.04 18.89
C SER A 127 -16.98 -13.28 19.45
N GLU A 128 -15.95 -13.28 18.58
CA GLU A 128 -14.54 -13.47 18.94
C GLU A 128 -13.78 -12.14 19.09
N ILE A 129 -14.52 -11.02 19.13
CA ILE A 129 -13.91 -9.71 19.33
C ILE A 129 -13.12 -9.66 20.64
N VAL A 130 -11.92 -9.12 20.59
CA VAL A 130 -11.02 -9.00 21.75
C VAL A 130 -10.67 -7.55 22.03
N SER A 131 -10.32 -7.28 23.28
CA SER A 131 -9.77 -5.99 23.68
C SER A 131 -8.29 -5.87 23.30
N LEU A 132 -7.74 -4.65 23.39
CA LEU A 132 -6.32 -4.40 23.17
C LEU A 132 -5.42 -5.25 24.10
N ALA A 133 -5.87 -5.55 25.31
CA ALA A 133 -5.11 -6.38 26.25
C ALA A 133 -5.00 -7.86 25.87
N ASP A 134 -5.91 -8.33 25.01
CA ASP A 134 -6.02 -9.74 24.64
C ASP A 134 -5.50 -10.07 23.26
N VAL A 135 -5.00 -9.07 22.52
CA VAL A 135 -4.42 -9.25 21.18
C VAL A 135 -3.16 -10.10 21.24
N LYS A 136 -2.87 -10.81 20.16
CA LYS A 136 -1.69 -11.69 20.04
C LYS A 136 -0.75 -11.20 18.96
N LEU A 137 0.55 -11.38 19.18
CA LEU A 137 1.57 -11.09 18.17
C LEU A 137 1.34 -11.90 16.89
N ASN A 138 1.62 -11.27 15.77
CA ASN A 138 1.59 -11.88 14.43
C ASN A 138 0.24 -12.45 14.00
N LYS A 139 -0.85 -12.10 14.70
CA LYS A 139 -2.21 -12.44 14.30
C LYS A 139 -2.86 -11.24 13.62
N ASN A 140 -3.56 -11.47 12.50
CA ASN A 140 -4.29 -10.44 11.78
C ASN A 140 -5.66 -10.18 12.43
N TYR A 141 -6.03 -8.92 12.48
CA TYR A 141 -7.28 -8.46 13.04
C TYR A 141 -7.94 -7.39 12.16
N GLU A 142 -9.24 -7.46 12.01
CA GLU A 142 -10.07 -6.33 11.59
C GLU A 142 -10.15 -5.34 12.76
N MET A 143 -9.91 -4.07 12.50
CA MET A 143 -9.96 -3.03 13.52
C MET A 143 -11.39 -2.47 13.64
N VAL A 144 -11.87 -2.43 14.87
CA VAL A 144 -13.17 -1.85 15.25
C VAL A 144 -12.89 -0.67 16.17
N ILE A 145 -13.52 0.46 15.92
CA ILE A 145 -13.27 1.69 16.65
C ILE A 145 -14.54 2.27 17.28
N THR A 146 -14.38 2.83 18.45
CA THR A 146 -15.36 3.75 19.07
C THR A 146 -14.67 5.08 19.33
N THR A 147 -15.23 6.17 18.82
CA THR A 147 -14.60 7.48 18.89
C THR A 147 -15.45 8.48 19.69
N ASN A 148 -14.79 9.50 20.24
CA ASN A 148 -15.46 10.62 20.87
C ASN A 148 -16.23 11.51 19.88
N SER A 149 -16.02 11.32 18.57
CA SER A 149 -16.75 11.99 17.48
C SER A 149 -18.11 11.33 17.15
N GLY A 150 -18.46 10.23 17.82
CA GLY A 150 -19.78 9.60 17.67
C GLY A 150 -19.82 8.32 16.87
N LEU A 151 -18.68 7.73 16.49
CA LEU A 151 -18.64 6.38 15.94
C LEU A 151 -18.71 5.35 17.09
N TRP A 152 -19.59 4.36 16.96
CA TRP A 152 -19.77 3.30 17.96
C TRP A 152 -19.51 1.94 17.32
N ARG A 153 -18.47 1.23 17.78
CA ARG A 153 -18.06 -0.09 17.31
C ARG A 153 -18.05 -0.18 15.79
N TYR A 154 -17.49 0.86 15.18
CA TYR A 154 -17.45 1.02 13.72
C TYR A 154 -16.31 0.18 13.12
N LYS A 155 -16.65 -0.68 12.16
CA LYS A 155 -15.69 -1.46 11.40
C LYS A 155 -15.14 -0.60 10.27
N ILE A 156 -13.92 -0.18 10.37
CA ILE A 156 -13.28 0.64 9.30
C ILE A 156 -12.94 -0.19 8.06
N GLY A 157 -12.93 -1.51 8.19
CA GLY A 157 -12.60 -2.43 7.12
C GLY A 157 -11.10 -2.61 6.88
N ASP A 158 -10.25 -1.97 7.65
CA ASP A 158 -8.81 -2.18 7.59
C ASP A 158 -8.38 -3.32 8.51
N THR A 159 -7.41 -4.09 8.05
CA THR A 159 -6.79 -5.17 8.82
C THR A 159 -5.39 -4.80 9.25
N ILE A 160 -5.04 -5.19 10.46
CA ILE A 160 -3.74 -4.94 11.05
C ILE A 160 -3.19 -6.20 11.72
N LYS A 161 -1.88 -6.21 11.87
CA LYS A 161 -1.16 -7.24 12.61
C LYS A 161 -0.29 -6.60 13.68
N PHE A 162 -0.39 -7.09 14.93
CA PHE A 162 0.49 -6.63 16.01
C PHE A 162 1.88 -7.23 15.86
N THR A 163 2.89 -6.36 15.85
CA THR A 163 4.31 -6.72 15.77
C THR A 163 5.04 -6.55 17.10
N CYS A 164 4.48 -5.71 17.99
CA CYS A 164 4.94 -5.52 19.36
C CYS A 164 3.74 -5.21 20.27
N LEU A 165 3.79 -5.66 21.54
CA LEU A 165 2.75 -5.40 22.53
C LEU A 165 3.16 -4.37 23.61
N ASN A 166 4.42 -3.99 23.64
CA ASN A 166 4.89 -2.95 24.59
C ASN A 166 6.09 -2.17 23.99
N PRO A 167 5.88 -0.98 23.42
CA PRO A 167 4.57 -0.37 23.14
C PRO A 167 3.81 -1.16 22.06
N TYR A 168 2.50 -0.91 21.94
CA TYR A 168 1.71 -1.53 20.87
C TYR A 168 2.14 -0.98 19.52
N ARG A 169 2.65 -1.89 18.67
CA ARG A 169 3.02 -1.60 17.29
C ARG A 169 2.27 -2.50 16.35
N VAL A 170 1.88 -1.92 15.22
CA VAL A 170 1.10 -2.61 14.22
C VAL A 170 1.70 -2.44 12.82
N LYS A 171 1.33 -3.33 11.92
CA LYS A 171 1.42 -3.15 10.48
C LYS A 171 0.01 -3.23 9.90
N VAL A 172 -0.29 -2.37 8.95
CA VAL A 172 -1.49 -2.49 8.12
C VAL A 172 -1.26 -3.65 7.16
N THR A 173 -2.20 -4.58 7.10
CA THR A 173 -2.08 -5.80 6.29
C THR A 173 -3.05 -5.82 5.11
N GLY A 174 -3.97 -4.85 5.04
CA GLY A 174 -4.92 -4.72 3.94
C GLY A 174 -6.30 -4.30 4.42
N ARG A 175 -7.31 -4.73 3.68
CA ARG A 175 -8.72 -4.45 3.99
C ARG A 175 -9.57 -5.70 3.91
N THR A 176 -10.58 -5.81 4.77
CA THR A 176 -11.52 -6.95 4.79
C THR A 176 -12.32 -7.10 3.49
N LYS A 177 -12.47 -6.02 2.71
CA LYS A 177 -13.19 -6.00 1.43
C LYS A 177 -12.26 -5.97 0.20
N HIS A 178 -10.94 -5.99 0.40
CA HIS A 178 -9.94 -5.90 -0.66
C HIS A 178 -8.96 -7.08 -0.58
N PHE A 179 -9.48 -8.28 -0.45
CA PHE A 179 -8.71 -9.48 -0.72
C PHE A 179 -9.41 -10.25 -1.83
N ILE A 180 -8.62 -10.92 -2.63
CA ILE A 180 -9.09 -11.81 -3.67
C ILE A 180 -9.27 -13.16 -2.99
N ASN A 181 -10.51 -13.62 -2.93
CA ASN A 181 -10.86 -14.92 -2.37
C ASN A 181 -11.94 -15.60 -3.21
N VAL A 182 -11.75 -15.61 -4.53
CA VAL A 182 -12.72 -16.16 -5.46
C VAL A 182 -12.61 -17.67 -5.54
N PHE A 183 -11.39 -18.19 -5.31
CA PHE A 183 -11.07 -19.61 -5.40
C PHE A 183 -10.65 -20.19 -4.03
N GLY A 184 -10.78 -19.43 -2.95
CA GLY A 184 -10.35 -19.80 -1.61
C GLY A 184 -8.86 -19.53 -1.33
N GLU A 185 -8.24 -18.66 -2.13
CA GLU A 185 -6.83 -18.30 -2.05
C GLU A 185 -6.48 -17.27 -0.97
N GLU A 186 -7.48 -16.57 -0.44
CA GLU A 186 -7.35 -15.55 0.61
C GLU A 186 -6.17 -14.58 0.39
N LEU A 187 -5.97 -14.16 -0.87
CA LEU A 187 -4.87 -13.29 -1.27
C LEU A 187 -5.14 -11.86 -0.80
N VAL A 188 -4.46 -11.44 0.27
CA VAL A 188 -4.56 -10.07 0.79
C VAL A 188 -3.64 -9.12 0.02
N VAL A 189 -3.95 -7.83 0.07
CA VAL A 189 -3.15 -6.78 -0.60
C VAL A 189 -1.68 -6.85 -0.21
N GLU A 190 -1.35 -7.11 1.06
CA GLU A 190 0.03 -7.28 1.54
C GLU A 190 0.80 -8.36 0.75
N ASN A 191 0.15 -9.48 0.40
CA ASN A 191 0.77 -10.52 -0.42
C ASN A 191 1.10 -10.02 -1.82
N ALA A 192 0.15 -9.32 -2.46
CA ALA A 192 0.33 -8.74 -3.79
C ALA A 192 1.49 -7.73 -3.82
N GLU A 193 1.54 -6.83 -2.84
CA GLU A 193 2.58 -5.80 -2.73
C GLU A 193 3.96 -6.39 -2.47
N MET A 194 4.07 -7.36 -1.57
CA MET A 194 5.34 -8.05 -1.29
C MET A 194 5.83 -8.85 -2.51
N ALA A 195 4.91 -9.52 -3.22
CA ALA A 195 5.26 -10.26 -4.44
C ALA A 195 5.74 -9.32 -5.54
N LEU A 196 5.05 -8.21 -5.79
CA LEU A 196 5.46 -7.20 -6.75
C LEU A 196 6.81 -6.57 -6.38
N SER A 197 7.02 -6.20 -5.13
CA SER A 197 8.29 -5.63 -4.67
C SER A 197 9.47 -6.57 -4.95
N LYS A 198 9.32 -7.85 -4.60
CA LYS A 198 10.34 -8.88 -4.86
C LYS A 198 10.55 -9.10 -6.37
N THR A 199 9.48 -9.10 -7.14
CA THR A 199 9.54 -9.31 -8.59
C THR A 199 10.24 -8.16 -9.28
N THR A 200 9.91 -6.92 -8.95
CA THR A 200 10.54 -5.72 -9.53
C THR A 200 12.02 -5.65 -9.18
N GLU A 201 12.42 -6.02 -7.96
CA GLU A 201 13.83 -6.12 -7.57
C GLU A 201 14.60 -7.12 -8.44
N LEU A 202 14.06 -8.34 -8.60
CA LEU A 202 14.71 -9.42 -9.34
C LEU A 202 14.77 -9.20 -10.85
N THR A 203 13.76 -8.53 -11.41
CA THR A 203 13.66 -8.22 -12.85
C THR A 203 14.24 -6.86 -13.20
N LYS A 204 14.66 -6.06 -12.21
CA LYS A 204 15.15 -4.70 -12.38
C LYS A 204 14.16 -3.79 -13.12
N SER A 205 12.87 -4.09 -12.97
CA SER A 205 11.76 -3.29 -13.47
C SER A 205 11.30 -2.29 -12.42
N GLU A 206 10.48 -1.31 -12.83
CA GLU A 206 9.89 -0.32 -11.94
C GLU A 206 8.42 -0.14 -12.31
N ILE A 207 7.54 -0.16 -11.32
CA ILE A 207 6.10 0.04 -11.51
C ILE A 207 5.67 1.39 -10.96
N SER A 208 4.77 2.07 -11.64
CA SER A 208 4.13 3.29 -11.17
C SER A 208 2.77 3.04 -10.53
N ASN A 209 2.04 2.04 -11.04
CA ASN A 209 0.74 1.67 -10.51
C ASN A 209 0.39 0.22 -10.87
N TYR A 210 -0.57 -0.36 -10.16
CA TYR A 210 -1.11 -1.66 -10.51
C TYR A 210 -2.53 -1.84 -9.97
N THR A 211 -3.25 -2.76 -10.58
CA THR A 211 -4.48 -3.33 -10.02
C THR A 211 -4.54 -4.82 -10.33
N VAL A 212 -5.27 -5.56 -9.54
CA VAL A 212 -5.47 -6.99 -9.75
C VAL A 212 -6.93 -7.34 -9.45
N GLY A 213 -7.50 -8.19 -10.28
CA GLY A 213 -8.87 -8.66 -10.14
C GLY A 213 -9.02 -10.11 -10.55
N PRO A 214 -10.11 -10.77 -10.12
CA PRO A 214 -10.37 -12.15 -10.51
C PRO A 214 -10.99 -12.24 -11.91
N ILE A 215 -10.53 -13.21 -12.69
CA ILE A 215 -11.26 -13.72 -13.85
C ILE A 215 -12.03 -14.95 -13.37
N PHE A 216 -13.36 -14.86 -13.38
CA PHE A 216 -14.21 -15.94 -12.91
C PHE A 216 -14.20 -17.15 -13.85
N MET A 217 -14.38 -18.35 -13.28
CA MET A 217 -14.53 -19.56 -14.07
C MET A 217 -15.76 -19.46 -14.98
N GLY A 218 -15.58 -19.78 -16.24
CA GLY A 218 -16.66 -19.91 -17.22
C GLY A 218 -16.67 -21.32 -17.83
N ASP A 219 -17.62 -21.60 -18.75
CA ASP A 219 -17.77 -22.93 -19.37
C ASP A 219 -16.50 -23.43 -20.08
N LYS A 220 -15.56 -22.53 -20.44
CA LYS A 220 -14.30 -22.83 -21.14
C LYS A 220 -13.07 -22.14 -20.54
N THR A 221 -13.22 -21.36 -19.47
CA THR A 221 -12.13 -20.62 -18.84
C THR A 221 -11.89 -21.11 -17.43
N LYS A 222 -10.65 -21.41 -17.10
CA LYS A 222 -10.22 -21.61 -15.72
C LYS A 222 -10.22 -20.27 -14.99
N GLY A 223 -10.49 -20.27 -13.69
CA GLY A 223 -10.33 -19.07 -12.89
C GLY A 223 -8.86 -18.63 -12.81
N SER A 224 -8.63 -17.34 -12.84
CA SER A 224 -7.28 -16.76 -12.75
C SER A 224 -7.33 -15.37 -12.16
N HIS A 225 -6.16 -14.79 -11.89
CA HIS A 225 -6.01 -13.39 -11.54
C HIS A 225 -5.51 -12.61 -12.75
N GLU A 226 -6.18 -11.51 -13.07
CA GLU A 226 -5.72 -10.56 -14.08
C GLU A 226 -4.99 -9.42 -13.39
N TRP A 227 -3.75 -9.20 -13.78
CA TRP A 227 -2.90 -8.12 -13.30
C TRP A 227 -2.78 -7.06 -14.40
N ILE A 228 -3.13 -5.83 -14.05
CA ILE A 228 -2.90 -4.66 -14.90
C ILE A 228 -1.82 -3.84 -14.22
N ILE A 229 -0.65 -3.73 -14.85
CA ILE A 229 0.53 -3.10 -14.28
C ILE A 229 1.02 -1.99 -15.20
N GLU A 230 1.15 -0.80 -14.65
CA GLU A 230 1.77 0.33 -15.32
C GLU A 230 3.25 0.38 -14.95
N PHE A 231 4.11 0.12 -15.91
CA PHE A 231 5.56 0.15 -15.72
C PHE A 231 6.12 1.56 -16.00
N SER A 232 6.93 2.09 -15.08
CA SER A 232 7.81 3.21 -15.36
C SER A 232 9.12 2.74 -16.01
N LYS A 233 9.47 1.47 -15.80
CA LYS A 233 10.55 0.76 -16.50
C LYS A 233 10.15 -0.70 -16.66
N GLU A 234 9.93 -1.10 -17.91
CA GLU A 234 9.56 -2.48 -18.24
C GLU A 234 10.67 -3.48 -17.89
N PRO A 235 10.32 -4.73 -17.52
CA PRO A 235 11.29 -5.80 -17.39
C PRO A 235 11.84 -6.20 -18.77
N ASP A 236 13.08 -6.68 -18.81
CA ASP A 236 13.72 -7.18 -20.05
C ASP A 236 12.99 -8.42 -20.60
N ASP A 237 12.33 -9.18 -19.75
CA ASP A 237 11.59 -10.41 -20.09
C ASP A 237 10.29 -10.46 -19.26
N MET A 238 9.16 -10.26 -19.94
CA MET A 238 7.84 -10.25 -19.33
C MET A 238 7.42 -11.65 -18.85
N ASN A 239 7.78 -12.71 -19.55
CA ASN A 239 7.46 -14.08 -19.13
C ASN A 239 8.17 -14.40 -17.80
N LYS A 240 9.44 -14.00 -17.70
CA LYS A 240 10.20 -14.15 -16.46
C LYS A 240 9.62 -13.30 -15.32
N PHE A 241 9.12 -12.10 -15.61
CA PHE A 241 8.42 -11.27 -14.63
C PHE A 241 7.19 -11.99 -14.08
N THR A 242 6.35 -12.53 -14.96
CA THR A 242 5.13 -13.27 -14.59
C THR A 242 5.46 -14.51 -13.74
N GLU A 243 6.46 -15.29 -14.16
CA GLU A 243 6.90 -16.48 -13.40
C GLU A 243 7.38 -16.12 -11.99
N ILE A 244 8.21 -15.08 -11.85
CA ILE A 244 8.72 -14.63 -10.55
C ILE A 244 7.57 -14.08 -9.69
N LEU A 245 6.61 -13.36 -10.26
CA LEU A 245 5.44 -12.85 -9.55
C LEU A 245 4.62 -14.00 -8.98
N ASP A 246 4.30 -14.99 -9.79
CA ASP A 246 3.54 -16.16 -9.37
C ASP A 246 4.26 -16.97 -8.27
N LEU A 247 5.53 -17.29 -8.46
CA LEU A 247 6.35 -17.97 -7.45
C LEU A 247 6.46 -17.17 -6.14
N SER A 248 6.50 -15.83 -6.24
CA SER A 248 6.53 -14.98 -5.06
C SER A 248 5.21 -15.02 -4.31
N LEU A 249 4.07 -14.97 -5.01
CA LEU A 249 2.75 -15.13 -4.41
C LEU A 249 2.60 -16.50 -3.72
N GLN A 250 2.99 -17.57 -4.37
CA GLN A 250 3.00 -18.93 -3.80
C GLN A 250 3.83 -18.99 -2.50
N SER A 251 5.00 -18.37 -2.50
CA SER A 251 5.88 -18.34 -1.32
C SER A 251 5.32 -17.53 -0.13
N LEU A 252 4.39 -16.61 -0.39
CA LEU A 252 3.81 -15.70 0.61
C LEU A 252 2.45 -16.15 1.14
N ASN A 253 1.76 -17.02 0.39
CA ASN A 253 0.40 -17.44 0.71
C ASN A 253 0.22 -18.92 0.38
N SER A 254 0.08 -19.75 1.41
CA SER A 254 -0.07 -21.22 1.28
C SER A 254 -1.37 -21.64 0.61
N ASP A 255 -2.44 -20.83 0.77
CA ASP A 255 -3.72 -21.14 0.13
C ASP A 255 -3.66 -20.83 -1.36
N TYR A 256 -2.96 -19.75 -1.74
CA TYR A 256 -2.65 -19.45 -3.14
C TYR A 256 -1.76 -20.55 -3.76
N GLU A 257 -0.70 -21.00 -3.07
CA GLU A 257 0.16 -22.12 -3.51
C GLU A 257 -0.67 -23.39 -3.76
N ALA A 258 -1.50 -23.78 -2.80
CA ALA A 258 -2.34 -24.97 -2.92
C ALA A 258 -3.33 -24.87 -4.09
N LYS A 259 -3.87 -23.70 -4.37
CA LYS A 259 -4.83 -23.47 -5.47
C LYS A 259 -4.13 -23.36 -6.82
N SER A 260 -2.98 -22.70 -6.90
CA SER A 260 -2.20 -22.63 -8.13
C SER A 260 -1.79 -24.03 -8.62
N CYS A 261 -1.34 -24.91 -7.73
CA CYS A 261 -1.04 -26.30 -8.07
C CYS A 261 -2.25 -27.09 -8.59
N LEU A 262 -3.47 -26.78 -8.17
CA LEU A 262 -4.70 -27.46 -8.60
C LEU A 262 -5.32 -26.86 -9.87
N LEU A 263 -5.14 -25.56 -10.11
CA LEU A 263 -5.76 -24.81 -11.20
C LEU A 263 -4.86 -24.73 -12.44
N TYR A 264 -3.55 -24.76 -12.27
CA TYR A 264 -2.53 -24.55 -13.32
C TYR A 264 -1.91 -25.84 -13.89
N THR A 265 -2.63 -26.95 -13.94
CA THR A 265 -2.16 -28.08 -14.72
C THR A 265 -2.26 -27.75 -16.22
N SER A 266 -1.12 -27.35 -16.80
CA SER A 266 -0.82 -27.16 -18.23
C SER A 266 -1.57 -26.01 -18.93
N ASP A 267 -0.94 -24.88 -19.01
CA ASP A 267 -0.80 -23.85 -20.05
C ASP A 267 -0.60 -22.47 -19.40
N ALA A 268 0.61 -22.27 -18.88
CA ALA A 268 1.07 -20.98 -18.33
C ALA A 268 1.32 -19.89 -19.41
N ALA A 269 0.75 -20.05 -20.60
CA ALA A 269 1.01 -19.17 -21.74
C ALA A 269 -0.13 -18.16 -22.03
N ASP A 270 -1.19 -18.12 -21.23
CA ASP A 270 -2.37 -17.27 -21.54
C ASP A 270 -2.75 -16.27 -20.43
N ASP A 271 -1.91 -16.10 -19.42
CA ASP A 271 -2.08 -15.00 -18.44
C ASP A 271 -1.66 -13.69 -19.10
N ARG A 272 -2.65 -12.96 -19.59
CA ARG A 272 -2.45 -11.65 -20.21
C ARG A 272 -2.12 -10.63 -19.15
N ILE A 273 -0.84 -10.28 -19.08
CA ILE A 273 -0.39 -9.01 -18.52
C ILE A 273 -0.55 -7.99 -19.65
N CYS A 274 -1.46 -7.06 -19.49
CA CYS A 274 -1.62 -5.90 -20.38
C CYS A 274 -0.97 -4.69 -19.78
#